data_afb5be5bca1a9f1f467cb5a5930c4b76
#
_entry.id   afb5be5bca1a9f1f467cb5a5930c4b76
#
_cell.length_a   1.000
_cell.length_b   1.000
_cell.length_c   1.000
_cell.angle_alpha   90.00
_cell.angle_beta   90.00
_cell.angle_gamma   90.00
#
_symmetry.space_group_name_H-M   'P 1'
#
loop_
_entity.id
_entity.type
_entity.pdbx_description
1 polymer ?
#
loop_
_entity_poly.entity_id
_entity_poly.type
_entity_poly.pdbx_seq_one_letter_code
_entity_poly.pdbx_strand_id
1 'polypeptide(L)'
;MLPRQILRPALFALALLAAAPAHAADPVFPPASRIGLAAPAGFTPSKRFAGFENPFASALIAVTELPADAYADVEKGFADEALKSRGWTIKLREPLTFKDGKGFFIAGPQESQGQKRYEAVMVATTGGITAIVSVQMVEESSATITDVVLRDMFKTLTIRATVPESERLAILPYKIGNLAKFRLVKSAPQGVALLTDGPKDEVAAVEQPFMLIALAPGATPKPEERDAFARRTFSSAPGIKDVKITRAEPLRMGQAQGYEIVADAKDATSGTDVTTVQWLRFGQNGYMQMFAIVKKSAWNDVFPRLRQIRDSIEPR
;
A
#
# COMPACT_ATOMS: atom_id res chain seq x y z
N MET A 1 -32.94 80.34 35.45
CA MET A 1 -32.56 79.75 34.11
C MET A 1 -31.60 78.60 34.43
N LEU A 2 -32.11 77.38 34.37
CA LEU A 2 -31.32 76.17 34.58
C LEU A 2 -31.00 75.54 33.23
N PRO A 3 -29.77 75.06 32.92
CA PRO A 3 -29.47 74.34 31.72
C PRO A 3 -29.87 72.87 31.82
N ARG A 4 -30.54 72.40 30.75
CA ARG A 4 -30.91 70.98 30.56
C ARG A 4 -29.69 70.13 30.30
N GLN A 5 -29.49 69.13 31.17
CA GLN A 5 -28.54 68.03 30.92
C GLN A 5 -29.14 67.04 29.89
N ILE A 6 -28.41 66.83 28.80
CA ILE A 6 -28.73 65.84 27.76
C ILE A 6 -28.08 64.54 28.15
N LEU A 7 -28.90 63.54 28.52
CA LEU A 7 -28.51 62.16 28.78
C LEU A 7 -28.24 61.48 27.46
N ARG A 8 -27.00 61.06 27.17
CA ARG A 8 -26.64 60.20 26.04
C ARG A 8 -26.78 58.72 26.44
N PRO A 9 -27.53 57.90 25.69
CA PRO A 9 -27.55 56.46 25.92
C PRO A 9 -26.30 55.87 25.33
N ALA A 10 -25.52 55.15 26.19
CA ALA A 10 -24.41 54.29 25.77
C ALA A 10 -24.98 53.01 25.09
N LEU A 11 -24.82 52.88 23.80
CA LEU A 11 -25.09 51.62 23.06
C LEU A 11 -23.98 50.61 23.44
N PHE A 12 -24.35 49.61 24.23
CA PHE A 12 -23.54 48.41 24.44
C PHE A 12 -23.69 47.50 23.23
N ALA A 13 -22.72 47.54 22.28
CA ALA A 13 -22.63 46.58 21.19
C ALA A 13 -22.13 45.26 21.75
N LEU A 14 -23.04 44.31 21.97
CA LEU A 14 -22.76 42.94 22.34
C LEU A 14 -22.25 42.22 21.06
N ALA A 15 -20.93 42.12 20.90
CA ALA A 15 -20.31 41.31 19.84
C ALA A 15 -20.55 39.81 20.13
N LEU A 16 -21.58 39.22 19.47
CA LEU A 16 -21.69 37.76 19.40
C LEU A 16 -20.51 37.26 18.57
N LEU A 17 -19.48 36.72 19.23
CA LEU A 17 -18.53 35.85 18.57
C LEU A 17 -19.31 34.60 18.12
N ALA A 18 -19.66 34.56 16.83
CA ALA A 18 -20.11 33.32 16.21
C ALA A 18 -18.95 32.33 16.25
N ALA A 19 -18.99 31.37 17.18
CA ALA A 19 -18.12 30.21 17.15
C ALA A 19 -18.47 29.45 15.85
N ALA A 20 -17.66 29.62 14.82
CA ALA A 20 -17.75 28.78 13.64
C ALA A 20 -17.60 27.32 14.09
N PRO A 21 -18.50 26.41 13.71
CA PRO A 21 -18.30 24.99 14.03
C PRO A 21 -16.96 24.58 13.42
N ALA A 22 -16.06 24.07 14.28
CA ALA A 22 -14.85 23.45 13.80
C ALA A 22 -15.28 22.26 12.94
N HIS A 23 -15.29 22.43 11.62
CA HIS A 23 -15.49 21.31 10.71
C HIS A 23 -14.33 20.37 10.96
N ALA A 24 -14.64 19.17 11.45
CA ALA A 24 -13.68 18.07 11.42
C ALA A 24 -13.22 17.95 9.96
N ALA A 25 -11.91 17.98 9.74
CA ALA A 25 -11.38 17.83 8.38
C ALA A 25 -11.89 16.51 7.77
N ASP A 26 -12.24 16.54 6.49
CA ASP A 26 -12.70 15.35 5.79
C ASP A 26 -11.62 14.28 5.79
N PRO A 27 -11.98 12.99 5.96
CA PRO A 27 -11.03 11.90 5.91
C PRO A 27 -10.33 11.81 4.55
N VAL A 28 -9.02 11.80 4.56
CA VAL A 28 -8.16 11.63 3.38
C VAL A 28 -7.70 10.18 3.31
N PHE A 29 -7.79 9.57 2.13
CA PHE A 29 -7.30 8.22 1.88
C PHE A 29 -5.86 8.29 1.37
N PRO A 30 -4.89 7.68 2.06
CA PRO A 30 -3.55 7.51 1.51
C PRO A 30 -3.60 6.73 0.19
N PRO A 31 -2.61 6.90 -0.71
CA PRO A 31 -2.59 6.21 -1.98
C PRO A 31 -2.78 4.70 -1.82
N ALA A 32 -3.67 4.13 -2.62
CA ALA A 32 -4.01 2.71 -2.64
C ALA A 32 -4.52 2.12 -1.32
N SER A 33 -5.02 2.92 -0.39
CA SER A 33 -5.59 2.47 0.90
C SER A 33 -7.11 2.52 0.89
N ARG A 34 -7.75 1.52 1.51
CA ARG A 34 -9.18 1.59 1.87
C ARG A 34 -9.43 2.38 3.15
N ILE A 35 -8.39 2.61 3.94
CA ILE A 35 -8.45 3.30 5.23
C ILE A 35 -8.23 4.79 5.01
N GLY A 36 -9.20 5.62 5.40
CA GLY A 36 -9.13 7.08 5.39
C GLY A 36 -9.15 7.66 6.80
N LEU A 37 -8.44 8.76 7.00
CA LEU A 37 -8.33 9.48 8.27
C LEU A 37 -8.27 10.99 8.05
N ALA A 38 -8.82 11.77 8.97
CA ALA A 38 -8.53 13.19 9.07
C ALA A 38 -7.20 13.36 9.83
N ALA A 39 -6.08 13.25 9.12
CA ALA A 39 -4.75 13.37 9.71
C ALA A 39 -4.57 14.76 10.36
N PRO A 40 -3.83 14.88 11.47
CA PRO A 40 -3.57 16.16 12.14
C PRO A 40 -2.86 17.16 11.21
N ALA A 41 -2.94 18.45 11.56
CA ALA A 41 -2.26 19.50 10.81
C ALA A 41 -0.75 19.20 10.62
N GLY A 42 -0.23 19.49 9.43
CA GLY A 42 1.16 19.24 9.06
C GLY A 42 1.45 17.84 8.51
N PHE A 43 0.50 16.91 8.59
CA PHE A 43 0.63 15.62 7.91
C PHE A 43 0.12 15.68 6.47
N THR A 44 0.84 15.03 5.56
CA THR A 44 0.46 14.86 4.15
C THR A 44 0.54 13.39 3.75
N PRO A 45 -0.29 12.93 2.79
CA PRO A 45 -0.19 11.55 2.31
C PRO A 45 1.21 11.17 1.85
N SER A 46 1.73 10.05 2.32
CA SER A 46 3.07 9.57 1.95
C SER A 46 3.07 9.04 0.51
N LYS A 47 4.18 9.26 -0.19
CA LYS A 47 4.47 8.64 -1.48
C LYS A 47 5.24 7.31 -1.35
N ARG A 48 5.69 6.97 -0.13
CA ARG A 48 6.57 5.82 0.15
C ARG A 48 5.84 4.62 0.73
N PHE A 49 4.72 4.87 1.43
CA PHE A 49 3.92 3.84 2.09
C PHE A 49 2.46 4.28 2.22
N ALA A 50 1.58 3.34 2.53
CA ALA A 50 0.19 3.67 2.83
C ALA A 50 0.11 4.38 4.18
N GLY A 51 -0.12 5.71 4.16
CA GLY A 51 -0.12 6.53 5.36
C GLY A 51 0.18 7.99 5.11
N PHE A 52 0.61 8.69 6.16
CA PHE A 52 0.89 10.12 6.14
C PHE A 52 2.25 10.40 6.79
N GLU A 53 2.88 11.49 6.38
CA GLU A 53 4.16 11.95 6.91
C GLU A 53 4.06 13.42 7.36
N ASN A 54 4.72 13.71 8.48
CA ASN A 54 5.03 15.06 8.92
C ASN A 54 6.54 15.17 9.18
N PRO A 55 7.34 15.57 8.17
CA PRO A 55 8.79 15.67 8.30
C PRO A 55 9.23 16.67 9.37
N PHE A 56 8.48 17.75 9.59
CA PHE A 56 8.82 18.78 10.59
C PHE A 56 8.68 18.27 12.02
N ALA A 57 7.73 17.36 12.26
CA ALA A 57 7.55 16.73 13.55
C ALA A 57 8.27 15.37 13.65
N SER A 58 9.07 14.99 12.64
CA SER A 58 9.66 13.65 12.56
C SER A 58 8.65 12.56 12.90
N ALA A 59 7.44 12.69 12.33
CA ALA A 59 6.29 11.84 12.64
C ALA A 59 5.73 11.18 11.38
N LEU A 60 5.24 9.96 11.54
CA LEU A 60 4.53 9.23 10.48
C LEU A 60 3.28 8.54 11.04
N ILE A 61 2.31 8.33 10.18
CA ILE A 61 1.10 7.55 10.42
C ILE A 61 1.07 6.47 9.33
N ALA A 62 1.24 5.22 9.69
CA ALA A 62 1.12 4.09 8.78
C ALA A 62 -0.26 3.45 8.91
N VAL A 63 -0.87 3.06 7.79
CA VAL A 63 -2.13 2.32 7.79
C VAL A 63 -1.91 0.93 7.19
N THR A 64 -2.49 -0.07 7.83
CA THR A 64 -2.41 -1.47 7.38
C THR A 64 -3.81 -2.06 7.38
N GLU A 65 -4.14 -2.74 6.30
CA GLU A 65 -5.40 -3.47 6.13
C GLU A 65 -5.14 -4.97 6.22
N LEU A 66 -5.92 -5.66 7.03
CA LEU A 66 -5.93 -7.12 7.16
C LEU A 66 -7.37 -7.63 6.98
N PRO A 67 -7.57 -8.93 6.69
CA PRO A 67 -8.88 -9.55 6.72
C PRO A 67 -9.59 -9.34 8.07
N ALA A 68 -10.92 -9.31 8.07
CA ALA A 68 -11.72 -9.02 9.27
C ALA A 68 -11.49 -10.04 10.40
N ASP A 69 -11.25 -11.29 10.06
CA ASP A 69 -10.98 -12.39 11.00
C ASP A 69 -9.61 -12.29 11.69
N ALA A 70 -8.69 -11.50 11.15
CA ALA A 70 -7.38 -11.28 11.77
C ALA A 70 -7.44 -10.47 13.08
N TYR A 71 -8.58 -9.81 13.38
CA TYR A 71 -8.67 -8.92 14.55
C TYR A 71 -8.26 -9.58 15.87
N ALA A 72 -8.75 -10.80 16.14
CA ALA A 72 -8.47 -11.49 17.39
C ALA A 72 -6.98 -11.84 17.58
N ASP A 73 -6.28 -12.18 16.51
CA ASP A 73 -4.86 -12.49 16.59
C ASP A 73 -4.00 -11.22 16.68
N VAL A 74 -4.41 -10.16 15.98
CA VAL A 74 -3.80 -8.83 16.12
C VAL A 74 -3.96 -8.32 17.56
N GLU A 75 -5.17 -8.40 18.14
CA GLU A 75 -5.43 -7.98 19.52
C GLU A 75 -4.52 -8.69 20.52
N LYS A 76 -4.31 -10.02 20.37
CA LYS A 76 -3.34 -10.77 21.19
C LYS A 76 -1.91 -10.26 21.05
N GLY A 77 -1.52 -9.88 19.81
CA GLY A 77 -0.20 -9.30 19.53
C GLY A 77 0.04 -7.93 20.18
N PHE A 78 -1.03 -7.26 20.59
CA PHE A 78 -1.00 -5.99 21.33
C PHE A 78 -1.35 -6.16 22.82
N ALA A 79 -1.27 -7.37 23.39
CA ALA A 79 -1.36 -7.59 24.83
C ALA A 79 -0.19 -6.91 25.56
N ASP A 80 -0.41 -6.51 26.81
CA ASP A 80 0.54 -5.71 27.59
C ASP A 80 1.92 -6.38 27.71
N GLU A 81 1.97 -7.70 27.92
CA GLU A 81 3.21 -8.47 28.00
C GLU A 81 3.97 -8.45 26.67
N ALA A 82 3.25 -8.59 25.55
CA ALA A 82 3.86 -8.54 24.23
C ALA A 82 4.40 -7.15 23.88
N LEU A 83 3.77 -6.08 24.36
CA LEU A 83 4.24 -4.71 24.17
C LEU A 83 5.44 -4.39 25.04
N LYS A 84 5.41 -4.81 26.32
CA LYS A 84 6.54 -4.65 27.25
C LYS A 84 7.80 -5.34 26.74
N SER A 85 7.68 -6.54 26.16
CA SER A 85 8.83 -7.27 25.58
C SER A 85 9.47 -6.54 24.40
N ARG A 86 8.73 -5.60 23.76
CA ARG A 86 9.23 -4.74 22.67
C ARG A 86 9.69 -3.35 23.15
N GLY A 87 9.83 -3.17 24.45
CA GLY A 87 10.28 -1.92 25.06
C GLY A 87 9.22 -0.82 25.09
N TRP A 88 7.92 -1.17 24.99
CA TRP A 88 6.84 -0.20 25.01
C TRP A 88 6.32 0.00 26.43
N THR A 89 6.30 1.24 26.91
CA THR A 89 5.67 1.62 28.17
C THR A 89 4.27 2.18 27.90
N ILE A 90 3.25 1.40 28.22
CA ILE A 90 1.86 1.79 27.95
C ILE A 90 1.43 2.89 28.93
N LYS A 91 1.15 4.09 28.41
CA LYS A 91 0.55 5.20 29.17
C LYS A 91 -0.97 5.22 29.07
N LEU A 92 -1.48 4.79 27.92
CA LEU A 92 -2.90 4.83 27.62
C LEU A 92 -3.32 3.54 26.91
N ARG A 93 -4.42 2.97 27.36
CA ARG A 93 -5.17 1.91 26.66
C ARG A 93 -6.64 2.15 26.86
N GLU A 94 -7.37 2.36 25.78
CA GLU A 94 -8.82 2.60 25.84
C GLU A 94 -9.56 1.90 24.71
N PRO A 95 -10.81 1.47 24.94
CA PRO A 95 -11.65 0.93 23.88
C PRO A 95 -12.10 2.03 22.92
N LEU A 96 -12.28 1.66 21.65
CA LEU A 96 -12.90 2.50 20.63
C LEU A 96 -14.14 1.79 20.09
N THR A 97 -15.20 2.56 19.83
CA THR A 97 -16.44 2.06 19.25
C THR A 97 -16.66 2.73 17.90
N PHE A 98 -16.97 1.92 16.88
CA PHE A 98 -17.32 2.36 15.54
C PHE A 98 -18.77 1.93 15.24
N LYS A 99 -19.38 2.52 14.22
CA LYS A 99 -20.78 2.23 13.86
C LYS A 99 -21.02 0.73 13.67
N ASP A 100 -20.11 0.05 12.97
CA ASP A 100 -20.22 -1.36 12.60
C ASP A 100 -19.04 -2.18 13.14
N GLY A 101 -18.50 -1.79 14.31
CA GLY A 101 -17.34 -2.47 14.84
C GLY A 101 -16.80 -1.94 16.14
N LYS A 102 -15.66 -2.48 16.53
CA LYS A 102 -14.96 -2.16 17.76
C LYS A 102 -13.46 -2.07 17.53
N GLY A 103 -12.77 -1.49 18.47
CA GLY A 103 -11.31 -1.42 18.45
C GLY A 103 -10.75 -0.96 19.77
N PHE A 104 -9.48 -0.67 19.76
CA PHE A 104 -8.79 -0.09 20.90
C PHE A 104 -7.69 0.88 20.43
N PHE A 105 -7.33 1.77 21.31
CA PHE A 105 -6.25 2.72 21.18
C PHE A 105 -5.23 2.49 22.28
N ILE A 106 -3.94 2.43 21.91
CA ILE A 106 -2.82 2.30 22.84
C ILE A 106 -1.83 3.39 22.51
N ALA A 107 -1.26 4.04 23.54
CA ALA A 107 -0.20 5.02 23.35
C ALA A 107 0.82 5.00 24.50
N GLY A 108 2.04 5.41 24.20
CA GLY A 108 3.10 5.57 25.17
C GLY A 108 4.49 5.60 24.55
N PRO A 109 5.52 5.90 25.36
CA PRO A 109 6.89 5.87 24.91
C PRO A 109 7.36 4.43 24.65
N GLN A 110 8.16 4.28 23.59
CA GLN A 110 8.86 3.07 23.28
C GLN A 110 10.37 3.34 23.25
N GLU A 111 11.13 2.47 23.88
CA GLU A 111 12.58 2.47 23.78
C GLU A 111 13.04 1.20 23.05
N SER A 112 13.73 1.40 21.93
CA SER A 112 14.30 0.32 21.14
C SER A 112 15.66 0.72 20.64
N GLN A 113 16.68 -0.12 20.85
CA GLN A 113 18.06 0.11 20.42
C GLN A 113 18.62 1.50 20.86
N GLY A 114 18.25 1.95 22.08
CA GLY A 114 18.69 3.24 22.62
C GLY A 114 17.99 4.47 22.01
N GLN A 115 17.00 4.27 21.12
CA GLN A 115 16.18 5.36 20.57
C GLN A 115 14.84 5.43 21.32
N LYS A 116 14.51 6.59 21.81
CA LYS A 116 13.22 6.89 22.43
C LYS A 116 12.28 7.48 21.39
N ARG A 117 11.09 6.91 21.30
CA ARG A 117 10.01 7.35 20.42
C ARG A 117 8.70 7.39 21.21
N TYR A 118 7.75 8.12 20.72
CA TYR A 118 6.37 8.01 21.15
C TYR A 118 5.60 7.25 20.09
N GLU A 119 4.91 6.22 20.51
CA GLU A 119 4.11 5.39 19.62
C GLU A 119 2.65 5.37 20.07
N ALA A 120 1.77 5.36 19.08
CA ALA A 120 0.35 5.18 19.28
C ALA A 120 -0.19 4.24 18.23
N VAL A 121 -1.07 3.33 18.61
CA VAL A 121 -1.69 2.38 17.69
C VAL A 121 -3.18 2.32 17.97
N MET A 122 -3.96 2.41 16.90
CA MET A 122 -5.34 1.98 16.86
C MET A 122 -5.45 0.66 16.10
N VAL A 123 -6.16 -0.30 16.68
CA VAL A 123 -6.62 -1.51 16.00
C VAL A 123 -8.13 -1.50 16.01
N ALA A 124 -8.76 -1.69 14.86
CA ALA A 124 -10.22 -1.68 14.73
C ALA A 124 -10.70 -2.75 13.75
N THR A 125 -11.78 -3.45 14.09
CA THR A 125 -12.56 -4.24 13.14
C THR A 125 -13.81 -3.47 12.77
N THR A 126 -13.89 -3.01 11.52
CA THR A 126 -15.03 -2.25 10.98
C THR A 126 -14.97 -2.27 9.44
N GLY A 127 -16.11 -2.08 8.77
CA GLY A 127 -16.18 -2.03 7.31
C GLY A 127 -15.67 -3.31 6.63
N GLY A 128 -15.78 -4.47 7.30
CA GLY A 128 -15.36 -5.77 6.76
C GLY A 128 -13.85 -6.00 6.71
N ILE A 129 -13.06 -5.22 7.47
CA ILE A 129 -11.60 -5.38 7.59
C ILE A 129 -11.14 -5.25 9.04
N THR A 130 -9.89 -5.65 9.29
CA THR A 130 -9.12 -5.21 10.46
C THR A 130 -8.18 -4.11 10.03
N ALA A 131 -8.42 -2.90 10.54
CA ALA A 131 -7.58 -1.73 10.30
C ALA A 131 -6.57 -1.57 11.44
N ILE A 132 -5.30 -1.37 11.10
CA ILE A 132 -4.24 -1.00 12.04
C ILE A 132 -3.73 0.37 11.60
N VAL A 133 -3.77 1.35 12.50
CA VAL A 133 -3.19 2.68 12.29
C VAL A 133 -2.11 2.89 13.34
N SER A 134 -0.86 2.93 12.89
CA SER A 134 0.30 3.12 13.76
C SER A 134 0.87 4.52 13.57
N VAL A 135 1.07 5.23 14.66
CA VAL A 135 1.72 6.54 14.69
C VAL A 135 3.08 6.39 15.37
N GLN A 136 4.12 6.88 14.74
CA GLN A 136 5.47 6.94 15.31
C GLN A 136 5.99 8.38 15.22
N MET A 137 6.56 8.87 16.29
CA MET A 137 7.16 10.19 16.34
C MET A 137 8.32 10.24 17.34
N VAL A 138 9.18 11.24 17.23
CA VAL A 138 10.13 11.55 18.29
C VAL A 138 9.39 11.97 19.56
N GLU A 139 9.93 11.67 20.74
CA GLU A 139 9.22 11.89 22.00
C GLU A 139 8.78 13.35 22.19
N GLU A 140 9.60 14.30 21.74
CA GLU A 140 9.33 15.74 21.84
C GLU A 140 8.07 16.15 21.07
N SER A 141 7.77 15.50 19.97
CA SER A 141 6.60 15.81 19.15
C SER A 141 5.29 15.42 19.82
N SER A 142 5.32 14.56 20.84
CA SER A 142 4.13 14.18 21.62
C SER A 142 3.54 15.36 22.46
N ALA A 143 4.31 16.41 22.66
CA ALA A 143 3.83 17.63 23.29
C ALA A 143 2.82 18.40 22.39
N THR A 144 2.94 18.28 21.07
CA THR A 144 2.06 18.94 20.09
C THR A 144 1.05 17.96 19.50
N ILE A 145 1.51 16.75 19.13
CA ILE A 145 0.67 15.67 18.65
C ILE A 145 0.26 14.81 19.85
N THR A 146 -0.65 15.33 20.64
CA THR A 146 -1.06 14.73 21.93
C THR A 146 -1.97 13.52 21.75
N ASP A 147 -2.13 12.72 22.79
CA ASP A 147 -3.08 11.58 22.81
C ASP A 147 -4.52 12.01 22.48
N VAL A 148 -4.91 13.24 22.85
CA VAL A 148 -6.23 13.81 22.50
C VAL A 148 -6.33 14.00 20.98
N VAL A 149 -5.31 14.60 20.36
CA VAL A 149 -5.26 14.81 18.90
C VAL A 149 -5.29 13.48 18.16
N LEU A 150 -4.54 12.49 18.64
CA LEU A 150 -4.52 11.16 18.04
C LEU A 150 -5.85 10.42 18.19
N ARG A 151 -6.48 10.51 19.38
CA ARG A 151 -7.80 9.94 19.61
C ARG A 151 -8.85 10.54 18.69
N ASP A 152 -8.84 11.85 18.51
CA ASP A 152 -9.79 12.53 17.65
C ASP A 152 -9.56 12.18 16.18
N MET A 153 -8.31 12.05 15.74
CA MET A 153 -7.98 11.49 14.41
C MET A 153 -8.54 10.07 14.25
N PHE A 154 -8.33 9.18 15.23
CA PHE A 154 -8.78 7.78 15.13
C PHE A 154 -10.31 7.66 15.05
N LYS A 155 -11.07 8.56 15.67
CA LYS A 155 -12.53 8.61 15.56
C LYS A 155 -13.00 8.95 14.14
N THR A 156 -12.14 9.54 13.31
CA THR A 156 -12.45 9.86 11.90
C THR A 156 -12.25 8.68 10.96
N LEU A 157 -11.86 7.52 11.48
CA LEU A 157 -11.63 6.32 10.66
C LEU A 157 -12.80 6.07 9.72
N THR A 158 -12.49 6.03 8.45
CA THR A 158 -13.44 5.77 7.37
C THR A 158 -12.91 4.67 6.48
N ILE A 159 -13.76 3.70 6.14
CA ILE A 159 -13.40 2.59 5.26
C ILE A 159 -14.18 2.74 3.95
N ARG A 160 -13.48 2.88 2.83
CA ARG A 160 -14.10 2.82 1.50
C ARG A 160 -14.19 1.38 1.00
N ALA A 161 -15.24 1.09 0.25
CA ALA A 161 -15.49 -0.27 -0.24
C ALA A 161 -14.37 -0.78 -1.14
N THR A 162 -13.86 0.08 -2.03
CA THR A 162 -12.83 -0.29 -3.01
C THR A 162 -11.81 0.83 -3.18
N VAL A 163 -10.60 0.46 -3.60
CA VAL A 163 -9.57 1.41 -4.06
C VAL A 163 -9.68 1.54 -5.58
N PRO A 164 -9.80 2.76 -6.15
CA PRO A 164 -9.78 2.96 -7.58
C PRO A 164 -8.53 2.34 -8.25
N GLU A 165 -8.71 1.68 -9.39
CA GLU A 165 -7.59 1.06 -10.11
C GLU A 165 -6.52 2.09 -10.49
N SER A 166 -6.93 3.30 -10.86
CA SER A 166 -6.02 4.41 -11.16
C SER A 166 -5.08 4.74 -9.99
N GLU A 167 -5.57 4.72 -8.75
CA GLU A 167 -4.74 4.93 -7.56
C GLU A 167 -3.79 3.77 -7.33
N ARG A 168 -4.26 2.53 -7.52
CA ARG A 168 -3.43 1.32 -7.38
C ARG A 168 -2.32 1.28 -8.43
N LEU A 169 -2.59 1.74 -9.65
CA LEU A 169 -1.57 1.90 -10.69
C LEU A 169 -0.62 3.07 -10.40
N ALA A 170 -1.14 4.14 -9.76
CA ALA A 170 -0.36 5.34 -9.48
C ALA A 170 0.77 5.13 -8.46
N ILE A 171 0.69 4.13 -7.58
CA ILE A 171 1.75 3.84 -6.60
C ILE A 171 2.96 3.11 -7.21
N LEU A 172 2.81 2.56 -8.41
CA LEU A 172 3.91 1.85 -9.08
C LEU A 172 5.01 2.85 -9.51
N PRO A 173 6.29 2.52 -9.40
CA PRO A 173 7.40 3.37 -9.84
C PRO A 173 7.58 3.39 -11.38
N TYR A 174 6.65 2.80 -12.10
CA TYR A 174 6.54 2.80 -13.56
C TYR A 174 5.08 2.98 -13.97
N LYS A 175 4.84 3.31 -15.23
CA LYS A 175 3.50 3.37 -15.81
C LYS A 175 3.22 2.11 -16.60
N ILE A 176 1.98 1.61 -16.56
CA ILE A 176 1.46 0.62 -17.50
C ILE A 176 0.45 1.36 -18.35
N GLY A 177 0.80 1.62 -19.61
CA GLY A 177 -0.01 2.46 -20.52
C GLY A 177 -1.19 1.70 -21.11
N ASN A 178 -1.12 0.36 -21.18
CA ASN A 178 -2.18 -0.47 -21.75
C ASN A 178 -2.25 -1.81 -21.01
N LEU A 179 -3.36 -2.08 -20.36
CA LEU A 179 -3.62 -3.34 -19.66
C LEU A 179 -4.10 -4.47 -20.58
N ALA A 180 -4.34 -4.20 -21.88
CA ALA A 180 -4.72 -5.20 -22.89
C ALA A 180 -5.87 -6.13 -22.44
N LYS A 181 -6.90 -5.57 -21.78
CA LYS A 181 -8.04 -6.25 -21.14
C LYS A 181 -7.71 -7.06 -19.87
N PHE A 182 -6.47 -7.04 -19.40
CA PHE A 182 -6.17 -7.49 -18.06
C PHE A 182 -6.63 -6.45 -17.04
N ARG A 183 -6.85 -6.87 -15.82
CA ARG A 183 -7.13 -6.00 -14.66
C ARG A 183 -6.04 -6.14 -13.61
N LEU A 184 -5.86 -5.09 -12.84
CA LEU A 184 -4.91 -5.10 -11.73
C LEU A 184 -5.54 -5.79 -10.51
N VAL A 185 -4.94 -6.88 -10.06
CA VAL A 185 -5.32 -7.60 -8.83
C VAL A 185 -4.63 -6.98 -7.61
N LYS A 186 -3.31 -6.80 -7.71
CA LYS A 186 -2.48 -6.30 -6.60
C LYS A 186 -1.38 -5.40 -7.13
N SER A 187 -1.05 -4.36 -6.36
CA SER A 187 0.12 -3.51 -6.59
C SER A 187 0.81 -3.15 -5.29
N ALA A 188 2.11 -2.84 -5.38
CA ALA A 188 2.88 -2.38 -4.23
C ALA A 188 3.89 -1.30 -4.67
N PRO A 189 4.20 -0.31 -3.82
CA PRO A 189 5.13 0.78 -4.15
C PRO A 189 6.53 0.32 -4.53
N GLN A 190 6.93 -0.89 -4.09
CA GLN A 190 8.21 -1.51 -4.44
C GLN A 190 8.28 -1.97 -5.91
N GLY A 191 7.22 -1.73 -6.68
CA GLY A 191 7.18 -2.04 -8.10
C GLY A 191 6.65 -3.44 -8.43
N VAL A 192 5.84 -4.02 -7.53
CA VAL A 192 5.14 -5.28 -7.80
C VAL A 192 3.73 -4.98 -8.33
N ALA A 193 3.35 -5.60 -9.44
CA ALA A 193 1.98 -5.61 -9.97
C ALA A 193 1.60 -7.03 -10.39
N LEU A 194 0.42 -7.48 -9.97
CA LEU A 194 -0.20 -8.71 -10.42
C LEU A 194 -1.42 -8.38 -11.28
N LEU A 195 -1.40 -8.85 -12.51
CA LEU A 195 -2.46 -8.67 -13.50
C LEU A 195 -3.09 -10.00 -13.84
N THR A 196 -4.39 -10.01 -14.12
CA THR A 196 -5.12 -11.20 -14.57
C THR A 196 -6.17 -10.85 -15.64
N ASP A 197 -6.50 -11.82 -16.49
CA ASP A 197 -7.62 -11.76 -17.42
C ASP A 197 -8.70 -12.73 -16.96
N GLY A 198 -9.42 -12.36 -15.91
CA GLY A 198 -10.49 -13.17 -15.36
C GLY A 198 -11.08 -12.56 -14.10
N PRO A 199 -12.21 -13.09 -13.60
CA PRO A 199 -12.94 -12.50 -12.46
C PRO A 199 -12.29 -12.80 -11.10
N LYS A 200 -11.48 -13.85 -10.99
CA LYS A 200 -10.89 -14.29 -9.71
C LYS A 200 -9.60 -13.52 -9.40
N ASP A 201 -9.41 -13.14 -8.15
CA ASP A 201 -8.18 -12.52 -7.65
C ASP A 201 -7.14 -13.55 -7.24
N GLU A 202 -7.56 -14.75 -6.86
CA GLU A 202 -6.68 -15.85 -6.52
C GLU A 202 -6.32 -16.65 -7.79
N VAL A 203 -5.03 -16.87 -7.98
CA VAL A 203 -4.49 -17.58 -9.14
C VAL A 203 -3.88 -18.91 -8.70
N ALA A 204 -4.54 -19.61 -7.78
CA ALA A 204 -4.06 -20.87 -7.22
C ALA A 204 -4.07 -22.04 -8.25
N ALA A 205 -4.90 -21.95 -9.27
CA ALA A 205 -4.90 -22.85 -10.41
C ALA A 205 -4.96 -22.02 -11.69
N VAL A 206 -4.30 -22.44 -12.75
CA VAL A 206 -4.26 -21.70 -14.03
C VAL A 206 -5.63 -21.77 -14.73
N GLU A 207 -6.66 -21.27 -14.06
CA GLU A 207 -8.00 -21.13 -14.66
C GLU A 207 -8.09 -19.90 -15.54
N GLN A 208 -7.28 -18.89 -15.26
CA GLN A 208 -7.22 -17.64 -16.00
C GLN A 208 -5.76 -17.19 -16.15
N PRO A 209 -5.41 -16.49 -17.23
CA PRO A 209 -4.06 -15.96 -17.42
C PRO A 209 -3.68 -14.96 -16.34
N PHE A 210 -2.43 -14.96 -15.92
CA PHE A 210 -1.90 -13.92 -15.09
C PHE A 210 -0.52 -13.45 -15.53
N MET A 211 -0.15 -12.24 -15.13
CA MET A 211 1.16 -11.65 -15.33
C MET A 211 1.62 -10.96 -14.05
N LEU A 212 2.76 -11.40 -13.55
CA LEU A 212 3.46 -10.75 -12.45
C LEU A 212 4.53 -9.83 -13.02
N ILE A 213 4.55 -8.59 -12.58
CA ILE A 213 5.59 -7.61 -12.86
C ILE A 213 6.27 -7.27 -11.54
N ALA A 214 7.59 -7.32 -11.48
CA ALA A 214 8.34 -7.01 -10.27
C ALA A 214 9.63 -6.27 -10.63
N LEU A 215 9.98 -5.25 -9.83
CA LEU A 215 11.29 -4.62 -9.86
C LEU A 215 12.21 -5.33 -8.88
N ALA A 216 13.40 -5.67 -9.34
CA ALA A 216 14.47 -6.22 -8.51
C ALA A 216 15.65 -5.26 -8.52
N PRO A 217 15.96 -4.60 -7.38
CA PRO A 217 17.14 -3.76 -7.28
C PRO A 217 18.41 -4.62 -7.25
N GLY A 218 19.52 -4.07 -7.70
CA GLY A 218 20.80 -4.75 -7.68
C GLY A 218 21.64 -4.51 -8.93
N ALA A 219 22.77 -5.18 -9.01
CA ALA A 219 23.66 -5.10 -10.18
C ALA A 219 23.02 -5.78 -11.41
N THR A 220 23.03 -5.08 -12.52
CA THR A 220 22.58 -5.63 -13.79
C THR A 220 23.68 -6.54 -14.37
N PRO A 221 23.34 -7.76 -14.82
CA PRO A 221 24.32 -8.68 -15.40
C PRO A 221 24.93 -8.09 -16.67
N LYS A 222 26.21 -8.38 -16.88
CA LYS A 222 26.91 -8.01 -18.12
C LYS A 222 26.25 -8.69 -19.32
N PRO A 223 26.39 -8.14 -20.54
CA PRO A 223 25.73 -8.69 -21.72
C PRO A 223 25.95 -10.20 -21.92
N GLU A 224 27.16 -10.69 -21.70
CA GLU A 224 27.56 -12.08 -21.82
C GLU A 224 26.98 -13.01 -20.74
N GLU A 225 26.56 -12.45 -19.62
CA GLU A 225 26.00 -13.20 -18.47
C GLU A 225 24.46 -13.28 -18.52
N ARG A 226 23.81 -12.51 -19.41
CA ARG A 226 22.34 -12.33 -19.41
C ARG A 226 21.56 -13.60 -19.69
N ASP A 227 22.05 -14.48 -20.58
CA ASP A 227 21.41 -15.77 -20.82
C ASP A 227 21.40 -16.63 -19.55
N ALA A 228 22.57 -16.82 -18.94
CA ALA A 228 22.69 -17.62 -17.72
C ALA A 228 21.87 -17.00 -16.57
N PHE A 229 21.86 -15.67 -16.45
CA PHE A 229 21.06 -14.95 -15.47
C PHE A 229 19.56 -15.15 -15.70
N ALA A 230 19.08 -15.00 -16.93
CA ALA A 230 17.68 -15.16 -17.29
C ALA A 230 17.19 -16.60 -17.02
N ARG A 231 18.00 -17.60 -17.31
CA ARG A 231 17.68 -19.01 -17.02
C ARG A 231 17.62 -19.29 -15.53
N ARG A 232 18.54 -18.75 -14.73
CA ARG A 232 18.51 -18.88 -13.25
C ARG A 232 17.24 -18.24 -12.67
N THR A 233 16.92 -17.01 -13.11
CA THR A 233 15.72 -16.31 -12.67
C THR A 233 14.46 -17.07 -13.06
N PHE A 234 14.43 -17.63 -14.27
CA PHE A 234 13.30 -18.42 -14.75
C PHE A 234 13.13 -19.72 -13.98
N SER A 235 14.22 -20.41 -13.64
CA SER A 235 14.18 -21.69 -12.88
C SER A 235 13.66 -21.52 -11.46
N SER A 236 13.68 -20.30 -10.92
CA SER A 236 13.12 -19.96 -9.61
C SER A 236 11.63 -19.55 -9.67
N ALA A 237 11.01 -19.59 -10.86
CA ALA A 237 9.61 -19.19 -11.02
C ALA A 237 8.68 -20.18 -10.30
N PRO A 238 7.82 -19.69 -9.38
CA PRO A 238 6.90 -20.55 -8.66
C PRO A 238 5.73 -21.01 -9.54
N GLY A 239 5.06 -22.07 -9.14
CA GLY A 239 3.80 -22.50 -9.72
C GLY A 239 3.89 -23.33 -11.00
N ILE A 240 5.09 -23.66 -11.47
CA ILE A 240 5.30 -24.49 -12.67
C ILE A 240 6.24 -25.67 -12.39
N LYS A 241 6.05 -26.76 -13.15
CA LYS A 241 6.92 -27.94 -13.15
C LYS A 241 7.06 -28.49 -14.57
N ASP A 242 7.94 -29.48 -14.77
CA ASP A 242 8.17 -30.15 -16.05
C ASP A 242 8.50 -29.17 -17.19
N VAL A 243 9.36 -28.19 -16.90
CA VAL A 243 9.67 -27.06 -17.77
C VAL A 243 10.49 -27.50 -18.98
N LYS A 244 10.02 -27.14 -20.18
CA LYS A 244 10.76 -27.28 -21.43
C LYS A 244 10.86 -25.91 -22.12
N ILE A 245 12.03 -25.29 -22.07
CA ILE A 245 12.28 -24.02 -22.76
C ILE A 245 12.17 -24.25 -24.28
N THR A 246 11.30 -23.48 -24.91
CA THR A 246 11.06 -23.51 -26.37
C THR A 246 11.73 -22.34 -27.06
N ARG A 247 11.95 -21.23 -26.38
CA ARG A 247 12.65 -20.05 -26.88
C ARG A 247 13.40 -19.35 -25.76
N ALA A 248 14.62 -18.92 -26.02
CA ALA A 248 15.44 -18.13 -25.11
C ALA A 248 16.34 -17.22 -25.95
N GLU A 249 16.08 -15.91 -25.93
CA GLU A 249 16.76 -14.97 -26.81
C GLU A 249 16.84 -13.56 -26.21
N PRO A 250 17.89 -12.79 -26.54
CA PRO A 250 17.95 -11.37 -26.22
C PRO A 250 16.89 -10.61 -27.03
N LEU A 251 16.34 -9.55 -26.42
CA LEU A 251 15.44 -8.62 -27.10
C LEU A 251 15.66 -7.19 -26.64
N ARG A 252 15.05 -6.24 -27.34
CA ARG A 252 14.97 -4.84 -26.92
C ARG A 252 13.51 -4.49 -26.56
N MET A 253 13.34 -3.76 -25.44
CA MET A 253 12.08 -3.18 -24.99
C MET A 253 12.23 -1.66 -24.93
N GLY A 254 11.81 -0.98 -26.00
CA GLY A 254 12.18 0.42 -26.23
C GLY A 254 13.69 0.58 -26.37
N GLN A 255 14.29 1.42 -25.53
CA GLN A 255 15.74 1.62 -25.52
C GLN A 255 16.49 0.64 -24.61
N ALA A 256 15.76 -0.09 -23.75
CA ALA A 256 16.38 -1.01 -22.79
C ALA A 256 16.70 -2.37 -23.42
N GLN A 257 17.82 -2.94 -23.03
CA GLN A 257 18.16 -4.32 -23.34
C GLN A 257 17.33 -5.27 -22.47
N GLY A 258 16.96 -6.40 -23.00
CA GLY A 258 16.18 -7.39 -22.29
C GLY A 258 16.52 -8.82 -22.71
N TYR A 259 15.82 -9.76 -22.12
CA TYR A 259 15.89 -11.17 -22.42
C TYR A 259 14.52 -11.82 -22.34
N GLU A 260 14.16 -12.68 -23.29
CA GLU A 260 12.91 -13.41 -23.29
C GLU A 260 13.18 -14.91 -23.12
N ILE A 261 12.40 -15.56 -22.28
CA ILE A 261 12.31 -17.02 -22.21
C ILE A 261 10.85 -17.41 -22.36
N VAL A 262 10.55 -18.31 -23.30
CA VAL A 262 9.25 -18.97 -23.45
C VAL A 262 9.45 -20.45 -23.19
N ALA A 263 8.55 -21.06 -22.43
CA ALA A 263 8.62 -22.48 -22.10
C ALA A 263 7.24 -23.12 -22.05
N ASP A 264 7.15 -24.35 -22.49
CA ASP A 264 6.08 -25.26 -22.14
C ASP A 264 6.33 -25.83 -20.75
N ALA A 265 5.29 -25.97 -19.96
CA ALA A 265 5.37 -26.47 -18.59
C ALA A 265 4.03 -27.11 -18.16
N LYS A 266 3.99 -27.58 -16.93
CA LYS A 266 2.75 -27.93 -16.25
C LYS A 266 2.55 -27.03 -15.04
N ASP A 267 1.31 -26.63 -14.79
CA ASP A 267 0.94 -26.03 -13.52
C ASP A 267 1.28 -26.98 -12.37
N ALA A 268 1.97 -26.47 -11.35
CA ALA A 268 2.50 -27.32 -10.26
C ALA A 268 1.38 -27.97 -9.46
N THR A 269 0.24 -27.31 -9.31
CA THR A 269 -0.90 -27.75 -8.51
C THR A 269 -1.82 -28.66 -9.30
N SER A 270 -2.33 -28.18 -10.44
CA SER A 270 -3.35 -28.90 -11.22
C SER A 270 -2.78 -29.90 -12.22
N GLY A 271 -1.49 -29.80 -12.58
CA GLY A 271 -0.86 -30.57 -13.65
C GLY A 271 -1.30 -30.16 -15.07
N THR A 272 -2.09 -29.08 -15.20
CA THR A 272 -2.57 -28.55 -16.48
C THR A 272 -1.41 -28.09 -17.36
N ASP A 273 -1.45 -28.39 -18.65
CA ASP A 273 -0.47 -27.91 -19.61
C ASP A 273 -0.56 -26.39 -19.77
N VAL A 274 0.57 -25.72 -19.57
CA VAL A 274 0.71 -24.28 -19.65
C VAL A 274 1.86 -23.89 -20.56
N THR A 275 1.78 -22.69 -21.11
CA THR A 275 2.93 -22.00 -21.70
C THR A 275 3.23 -20.78 -20.85
N THR A 276 4.50 -20.56 -20.56
CA THR A 276 4.97 -19.47 -19.72
C THR A 276 5.91 -18.57 -20.49
N VAL A 277 5.96 -17.30 -20.11
CA VAL A 277 6.94 -16.36 -20.63
C VAL A 277 7.54 -15.54 -19.50
N GLN A 278 8.85 -15.35 -19.56
CA GLN A 278 9.58 -14.38 -18.76
C GLN A 278 10.20 -13.35 -19.67
N TRP A 279 10.02 -12.08 -19.33
CA TRP A 279 10.82 -10.97 -19.85
C TRP A 279 11.61 -10.34 -18.75
N LEU A 280 12.90 -10.13 -18.99
CA LEU A 280 13.76 -9.32 -18.16
C LEU A 280 14.09 -8.04 -18.92
N ARG A 281 13.85 -6.87 -18.32
CA ARG A 281 14.25 -5.57 -18.83
C ARG A 281 15.33 -5.03 -17.93
N PHE A 282 16.55 -4.90 -18.45
CA PHE A 282 17.71 -4.48 -17.68
C PHE A 282 17.80 -2.94 -17.62
N GLY A 283 17.93 -2.40 -16.41
CA GLY A 283 18.14 -0.99 -16.10
C GLY A 283 19.56 -0.71 -15.60
N GLN A 284 19.80 0.48 -15.10
CA GLN A 284 21.10 0.85 -14.53
C GLN A 284 21.33 0.26 -13.13
N ASN A 285 20.30 0.27 -12.28
CA ASN A 285 20.38 -0.12 -10.87
C ASN A 285 19.46 -1.30 -10.54
N GLY A 286 19.26 -2.20 -11.50
CA GLY A 286 18.38 -3.35 -11.32
C GLY A 286 17.71 -3.76 -12.61
N TYR A 287 16.74 -4.64 -12.49
CA TYR A 287 15.97 -5.13 -13.62
C TYR A 287 14.48 -5.23 -13.28
N MET A 288 13.66 -5.20 -14.31
CA MET A 288 12.24 -5.54 -14.21
C MET A 288 12.06 -6.95 -14.71
N GLN A 289 11.42 -7.79 -13.92
CA GLN A 289 10.96 -9.10 -14.31
C GLN A 289 9.46 -9.04 -14.60
N MET A 290 9.06 -9.56 -15.74
CA MET A 290 7.68 -9.80 -16.13
C MET A 290 7.53 -11.28 -16.37
N PHE A 291 6.64 -11.94 -15.64
CA PHE A 291 6.43 -13.38 -15.73
C PHE A 291 4.95 -13.67 -15.90
N ALA A 292 4.59 -14.46 -16.91
CA ALA A 292 3.20 -14.83 -17.15
C ALA A 292 3.05 -16.33 -17.33
N ILE A 293 1.91 -16.85 -16.89
CA ILE A 293 1.47 -18.24 -17.11
C ILE A 293 0.10 -18.22 -17.79
N VAL A 294 -0.05 -19.04 -18.80
CA VAL A 294 -1.26 -19.15 -19.62
C VAL A 294 -1.53 -20.62 -19.92
N LYS A 295 -2.79 -21.06 -19.87
CA LYS A 295 -3.15 -22.40 -20.42
C LYS A 295 -2.62 -22.54 -21.83
N LYS A 296 -2.00 -23.66 -22.16
CA LYS A 296 -1.41 -23.90 -23.49
C LYS A 296 -2.41 -23.67 -24.61
N SER A 297 -3.67 -24.07 -24.43
CA SER A 297 -4.75 -23.87 -25.40
C SER A 297 -5.11 -22.40 -25.67
N ALA A 298 -4.86 -21.49 -24.71
CA ALA A 298 -5.18 -20.07 -24.82
C ALA A 298 -3.96 -19.22 -25.25
N TRP A 299 -2.79 -19.82 -25.40
CA TRP A 299 -1.54 -19.11 -25.62
C TRP A 299 -1.56 -18.15 -26.82
N ASN A 300 -2.05 -18.61 -27.95
CA ASN A 300 -2.05 -17.82 -29.18
C ASN A 300 -2.88 -16.54 -29.08
N ASP A 301 -3.97 -16.56 -28.31
CA ASP A 301 -4.84 -15.40 -28.10
C ASP A 301 -4.31 -14.45 -27.02
N VAL A 302 -3.67 -15.02 -26.00
CA VAL A 302 -3.25 -14.25 -24.83
C VAL A 302 -1.85 -13.64 -25.02
N PHE A 303 -0.91 -14.35 -25.63
CA PHE A 303 0.47 -13.90 -25.79
C PHE A 303 0.63 -12.53 -26.47
N PRO A 304 -0.11 -12.19 -27.54
CA PRO A 304 -0.06 -10.84 -28.13
C PRO A 304 -0.48 -9.75 -27.14
N ARG A 305 -1.44 -10.05 -26.26
CA ARG A 305 -1.94 -9.12 -25.24
C ARG A 305 -0.90 -8.91 -24.13
N LEU A 306 -0.22 -9.98 -23.69
CA LEU A 306 0.90 -9.88 -22.75
C LEU A 306 2.03 -9.00 -23.30
N ARG A 307 2.32 -9.13 -24.61
CA ARG A 307 3.29 -8.26 -25.29
C ARG A 307 2.85 -6.79 -25.30
N GLN A 308 1.56 -6.51 -25.54
CA GLN A 308 1.03 -5.14 -25.47
C GLN A 308 1.22 -4.54 -24.07
N ILE A 309 0.98 -5.31 -23.00
CA ILE A 309 1.27 -4.86 -21.63
C ILE A 309 2.75 -4.55 -21.49
N ARG A 310 3.63 -5.51 -21.81
CA ARG A 310 5.10 -5.37 -21.72
C ARG A 310 5.60 -4.11 -22.44
N ASP A 311 5.14 -3.90 -23.66
CA ASP A 311 5.60 -2.81 -24.53
C ASP A 311 5.03 -1.45 -24.13
N SER A 312 3.97 -1.42 -23.30
CA SER A 312 3.35 -0.20 -22.77
C SER A 312 3.97 0.29 -21.45
N ILE A 313 4.96 -0.46 -20.90
CA ILE A 313 5.57 -0.09 -19.63
C ILE A 313 6.64 0.99 -19.84
N GLU A 314 6.44 2.12 -19.17
CA GLU A 314 7.34 3.28 -19.20
C GLU A 314 7.91 3.58 -17.80
N PRO A 315 9.18 4.02 -17.68
CA PRO A 315 9.70 4.57 -16.43
C PRO A 315 8.90 5.81 -15.99
N ARG A 316 8.85 6.06 -14.69
CA ARG A 316 8.37 7.34 -14.13
C ARG A 316 9.51 8.26 -13.79
#